data_159c38e73d3e99fc6ffbc49e41d741f1
#
_entry.id   159c38e73d3e99fc6ffbc49e41d741f1
#
_cell.length_a   1.000
_cell.length_b   1.000
_cell.length_c   1.000
_cell.angle_alpha   90.00
_cell.angle_beta   90.00
_cell.angle_gamma   90.00
#
_symmetry.space_group_name_H-M   'P 1'
#
loop_
_entity.id
_entity.type
_entity.pdbx_description
1 polymer ?
#
loop_
_entity_poly.entity_id
_entity_poly.type
_entity_poly.pdbx_seq_one_letter_code
_entity_poly.pdbx_strand_id
1 'polypeptide(L)'
;MSTDKLIIFDTTLRDGEQSPGASMTKDEKLRIARQLERLKVDVIEAGFAASSNGDFEAVKAIADHIKESIVCSLSRANDRDISRAAEALKGAARSRIHTFIATSALHMEKKLRMTPEQVFEQAKLAVRFARNLNDDVEFSPEDGYRSEPDYLCRVLEAVIKEGATTINVPDTVGYAVPELYGEFIRMLRERVPNSD
;
A
#
# COMPACT_ATOMS: atom_id res chain seq x y z
N MET A 1 20.59 20.25 -9.24
CA MET A 1 19.23 20.47 -8.74
C MET A 1 18.54 19.13 -8.86
N SER A 2 18.18 18.50 -7.75
CA SER A 2 17.30 17.33 -7.76
C SER A 2 15.95 17.81 -8.30
N THR A 3 15.53 17.30 -9.43
CA THR A 3 14.16 17.54 -9.91
C THR A 3 13.28 16.58 -9.13
N ASP A 4 12.50 17.08 -8.17
CA ASP A 4 11.50 16.29 -7.48
C ASP A 4 10.55 15.67 -8.54
N LYS A 5 10.51 14.34 -8.56
CA LYS A 5 9.63 13.62 -9.47
C LYS A 5 8.31 13.33 -8.75
N LEU A 6 7.21 13.81 -9.31
CA LEU A 6 5.88 13.37 -8.89
C LEU A 6 5.66 11.92 -9.38
N ILE A 7 5.28 11.03 -8.47
CA ILE A 7 4.94 9.64 -8.74
C ILE A 7 3.42 9.50 -8.67
N ILE A 8 2.80 9.04 -9.75
CA ILE A 8 1.36 8.79 -9.81
C ILE A 8 1.09 7.32 -9.45
N PHE A 9 0.37 7.13 -8.34
CA PHE A 9 -0.10 5.84 -7.85
C PHE A 9 -1.61 5.73 -8.10
N ASP A 10 -2.01 4.83 -9.00
CA ASP A 10 -3.42 4.63 -9.35
C ASP A 10 -4.00 3.42 -8.64
N THR A 11 -5.13 3.60 -7.95
CA THR A 11 -5.83 2.57 -7.17
C THR A 11 -7.19 2.18 -7.76
N THR A 12 -7.47 2.54 -9.00
CA THR A 12 -8.76 2.24 -9.66
C THR A 12 -9.09 0.75 -9.60
N LEU A 13 -8.10 -0.12 -9.79
CA LEU A 13 -8.27 -1.57 -9.85
C LEU A 13 -8.28 -2.26 -8.48
N ARG A 14 -8.12 -1.52 -7.39
CA ARG A 14 -8.18 -2.04 -6.01
C ARG A 14 -9.19 -1.26 -5.18
N ASP A 15 -8.91 -0.01 -4.81
CA ASP A 15 -9.80 0.80 -3.98
C ASP A 15 -11.05 1.24 -4.76
N GLY A 16 -10.86 1.67 -5.98
CA GLY A 16 -11.94 2.06 -6.88
C GLY A 16 -12.95 0.92 -7.13
N GLU A 17 -12.46 -0.30 -7.28
CA GLU A 17 -13.31 -1.50 -7.46
C GLU A 17 -14.19 -1.82 -6.24
N GLN A 18 -13.82 -1.36 -5.05
CA GLN A 18 -14.61 -1.57 -3.83
C GLN A 18 -15.87 -0.71 -3.77
N SER A 19 -16.02 0.25 -4.67
CA SER A 19 -17.25 1.05 -4.78
C SER A 19 -18.44 0.15 -5.20
N PRO A 20 -19.65 0.37 -4.65
CA PRO A 20 -20.82 -0.39 -5.04
C PRO A 20 -21.08 -0.37 -6.55
N GLY A 21 -21.15 -1.55 -7.17
CA GLY A 21 -21.40 -1.70 -8.62
C GLY A 21 -20.17 -1.52 -9.51
N ALA A 22 -18.98 -1.32 -8.94
CA ALA A 22 -17.73 -1.13 -9.70
C ALA A 22 -16.89 -2.42 -9.83
N SER A 23 -17.39 -3.56 -9.38
CA SER A 23 -16.67 -4.84 -9.50
C SER A 23 -16.40 -5.18 -10.97
N MET A 24 -15.20 -5.65 -11.25
CA MET A 24 -14.71 -5.92 -12.60
C MET A 24 -14.27 -7.37 -12.76
N THR A 25 -14.48 -7.90 -13.96
CA THR A 25 -13.88 -9.17 -14.38
C THR A 25 -12.37 -9.00 -14.61
N LYS A 26 -11.65 -10.12 -14.62
CA LYS A 26 -10.22 -10.14 -14.94
C LYS A 26 -9.88 -9.42 -16.25
N ASP A 27 -10.70 -9.66 -17.29
CA ASP A 27 -10.44 -9.08 -18.61
C ASP A 27 -10.70 -7.55 -18.64
N GLU A 28 -11.70 -7.08 -17.90
CA GLU A 28 -11.97 -5.65 -17.73
C GLU A 28 -10.81 -4.97 -16.97
N LYS A 29 -10.36 -5.58 -15.87
CA LYS A 29 -9.20 -5.08 -15.11
C LYS A 29 -7.95 -4.99 -15.99
N LEU A 30 -7.67 -6.02 -16.80
CA LEU A 30 -6.53 -6.01 -17.71
C LEU A 30 -6.65 -4.93 -18.79
N ARG A 31 -7.85 -4.68 -19.32
CA ARG A 31 -8.08 -3.58 -20.29
C ARG A 31 -7.83 -2.22 -19.66
N ILE A 32 -8.29 -2.00 -18.44
CA ILE A 32 -8.05 -0.74 -17.71
C ILE A 32 -6.56 -0.59 -17.39
N ALA A 33 -5.89 -1.63 -16.88
CA ALA A 33 -4.46 -1.60 -16.59
C ALA A 33 -3.63 -1.15 -17.81
N ARG A 34 -3.95 -1.66 -19.01
CA ARG A 34 -3.30 -1.23 -20.26
C ARG A 34 -3.55 0.26 -20.59
N GLN A 35 -4.72 0.80 -20.26
CA GLN A 35 -4.98 2.24 -20.47
C GLN A 35 -4.21 3.09 -19.43
N LEU A 36 -4.14 2.66 -18.18
CA LEU A 36 -3.34 3.31 -17.14
C LEU A 36 -1.84 3.34 -17.54
N GLU A 37 -1.32 2.24 -18.05
CA GLU A 37 0.06 2.18 -18.57
C GLU A 37 0.26 3.16 -19.74
N ARG A 38 -0.68 3.22 -20.69
CA ARG A 38 -0.65 4.21 -21.81
C ARG A 38 -0.72 5.65 -21.32
N LEU A 39 -1.41 5.93 -20.24
CA LEU A 39 -1.42 7.22 -19.56
C LEU A 39 -0.13 7.54 -18.81
N LYS A 40 0.83 6.59 -18.77
CA LYS A 40 2.11 6.72 -18.06
C LYS A 40 1.95 6.85 -16.54
N VAL A 41 0.97 6.19 -15.97
CA VAL A 41 0.87 6.02 -14.52
C VAL A 41 2.10 5.25 -14.04
N ASP A 42 2.75 5.75 -12.98
CA ASP A 42 3.99 5.15 -12.47
C ASP A 42 3.73 3.82 -11.77
N VAL A 43 2.68 3.74 -10.94
CA VAL A 43 2.31 2.54 -10.17
C VAL A 43 0.83 2.24 -10.34
N ILE A 44 0.50 1.01 -10.67
CA ILE A 44 -0.88 0.49 -10.79
C ILE A 44 -1.13 -0.51 -9.67
N GLU A 45 -1.98 -0.18 -8.70
CA GLU A 45 -2.43 -1.13 -7.69
C GLU A 45 -3.49 -2.05 -8.30
N ALA A 46 -3.07 -3.25 -8.71
CA ALA A 46 -3.85 -4.17 -9.54
C ALA A 46 -4.96 -4.91 -8.79
N GLY A 47 -4.85 -4.97 -7.46
CA GLY A 47 -5.84 -5.64 -6.63
C GLY A 47 -5.28 -6.15 -5.31
N PHE A 48 -6.05 -7.05 -4.67
CA PHE A 48 -5.69 -7.71 -3.42
C PHE A 48 -5.62 -9.23 -3.65
N ALA A 49 -4.45 -9.74 -4.06
CA ALA A 49 -4.25 -11.12 -4.50
C ALA A 49 -4.65 -12.19 -3.47
N ALA A 50 -4.67 -11.86 -2.18
CA ALA A 50 -5.04 -12.79 -1.11
C ALA A 50 -6.55 -12.82 -0.79
N SER A 51 -7.36 -11.93 -1.39
CA SER A 51 -8.80 -11.86 -1.11
C SER A 51 -9.58 -13.03 -1.72
N SER A 52 -9.25 -13.43 -2.95
CA SER A 52 -9.84 -14.56 -3.63
C SER A 52 -8.90 -15.14 -4.71
N ASN A 53 -9.25 -16.32 -5.25
CA ASN A 53 -8.53 -16.86 -6.41
C ASN A 53 -8.75 -15.99 -7.66
N GLY A 54 -9.93 -15.40 -7.83
CA GLY A 54 -10.22 -14.48 -8.94
C GLY A 54 -9.33 -13.24 -8.91
N ASP A 55 -9.16 -12.63 -7.72
CA ASP A 55 -8.27 -11.49 -7.54
C ASP A 55 -6.81 -11.86 -7.78
N PHE A 56 -6.39 -13.03 -7.31
CA PHE A 56 -5.05 -13.55 -7.60
C PHE A 56 -4.79 -13.65 -9.10
N GLU A 57 -5.70 -14.28 -9.84
CA GLU A 57 -5.58 -14.44 -11.29
C GLU A 57 -5.63 -13.11 -12.03
N ALA A 58 -6.39 -12.13 -11.54
CA ALA A 58 -6.44 -10.79 -12.11
C ALA A 58 -5.12 -10.05 -11.91
N VAL A 59 -4.58 -10.02 -10.66
CA VAL A 59 -3.30 -9.41 -10.36
C VAL A 59 -2.18 -10.06 -11.16
N LYS A 60 -2.16 -11.40 -11.23
CA LYS A 60 -1.18 -12.17 -12.02
C LYS A 60 -1.25 -11.82 -13.50
N ALA A 61 -2.45 -11.77 -14.09
CA ALA A 61 -2.61 -11.42 -15.49
C ALA A 61 -2.11 -9.99 -15.80
N ILE A 62 -2.35 -9.03 -14.91
CA ILE A 62 -1.83 -7.67 -15.03
C ILE A 62 -0.31 -7.68 -14.94
N ALA A 63 0.27 -8.38 -13.96
CA ALA A 63 1.71 -8.52 -13.77
C ALA A 63 2.40 -9.11 -15.02
N ASP A 64 1.80 -10.11 -15.64
CA ASP A 64 2.35 -10.74 -16.85
C ASP A 64 2.33 -9.81 -18.08
N HIS A 65 1.42 -8.83 -18.15
CA HIS A 65 1.20 -8.01 -19.33
C HIS A 65 1.75 -6.58 -19.26
N ILE A 66 1.73 -5.94 -18.09
CA ILE A 66 2.21 -4.56 -17.90
C ILE A 66 3.74 -4.54 -17.83
N LYS A 67 4.38 -3.61 -18.56
CA LYS A 67 5.86 -3.58 -18.71
C LYS A 67 6.47 -2.24 -18.31
N GLU A 68 5.76 -1.13 -18.48
CA GLU A 68 6.30 0.21 -18.21
C GLU A 68 5.91 0.76 -16.83
N SER A 69 4.73 0.43 -16.33
CA SER A 69 4.31 0.79 -14.96
C SER A 69 4.76 -0.28 -13.94
N ILE A 70 4.92 0.13 -12.68
CA ILE A 70 5.09 -0.81 -11.56
C ILE A 70 3.72 -1.43 -11.25
N VAL A 71 3.65 -2.75 -11.17
CA VAL A 71 2.43 -3.45 -10.75
C VAL A 71 2.48 -3.70 -9.25
N CYS A 72 1.49 -3.22 -8.53
CA CYS A 72 1.38 -3.32 -7.09
C CYS A 72 0.24 -4.25 -6.67
N SER A 73 0.42 -5.01 -5.60
CA SER A 73 -0.64 -5.78 -4.95
C SER A 73 -0.72 -5.46 -3.47
N LEU A 74 -1.96 -5.18 -3.02
CA LEU A 74 -2.24 -5.00 -1.60
C LEU A 74 -2.12 -6.33 -0.84
N SER A 75 -1.68 -6.26 0.42
CA SER A 75 -1.62 -7.38 1.37
C SER A 75 -1.81 -6.89 2.80
N ARG A 76 -2.52 -7.64 3.63
CA ARG A 76 -2.50 -7.40 5.08
C ARG A 76 -1.12 -7.74 5.62
N ALA A 77 -0.76 -7.14 6.75
CA ALA A 77 0.52 -7.36 7.44
C ALA A 77 0.61 -8.76 8.06
N ASN A 78 0.59 -9.81 7.23
CA ASN A 78 0.83 -11.20 7.62
C ASN A 78 1.50 -11.97 6.47
N ASP A 79 2.27 -13.01 6.81
CA ASP A 79 3.09 -13.77 5.88
C ASP A 79 2.29 -14.41 4.74
N ARG A 80 1.07 -14.89 5.03
CA ARG A 80 0.21 -15.54 4.02
C ARG A 80 -0.19 -14.58 2.92
N ASP A 81 -0.68 -13.39 3.28
CA ASP A 81 -1.14 -12.40 2.31
C ASP A 81 0.03 -11.83 1.51
N ILE A 82 1.15 -11.53 2.19
CA ILE A 82 2.37 -11.02 1.56
C ILE A 82 2.95 -12.04 0.58
N SER A 83 3.03 -13.33 0.97
CA SER A 83 3.49 -14.40 0.07
C SER A 83 2.57 -14.54 -1.15
N ARG A 84 1.25 -14.40 -0.95
CA ARG A 84 0.29 -14.49 -2.05
C ARG A 84 0.40 -13.31 -3.02
N ALA A 85 0.67 -12.10 -2.52
CA ALA A 85 0.96 -10.94 -3.34
C ALA A 85 2.26 -11.14 -4.15
N ALA A 86 3.33 -11.56 -3.50
CA ALA A 86 4.60 -11.84 -4.17
C ALA A 86 4.47 -12.90 -5.26
N GLU A 87 3.71 -13.98 -5.01
CA GLU A 87 3.44 -15.01 -6.00
C GLU A 87 2.71 -14.47 -7.23
N ALA A 88 1.66 -13.67 -7.03
CA ALA A 88 0.91 -13.07 -8.12
C ALA A 88 1.74 -12.08 -8.97
N LEU A 89 2.69 -11.39 -8.33
CA LEU A 89 3.56 -10.40 -8.95
C LEU A 89 4.79 -10.98 -9.64
N LYS A 90 5.06 -12.27 -9.53
CA LYS A 90 6.31 -12.93 -10.00
C LYS A 90 6.60 -12.70 -11.48
N GLY A 91 5.58 -12.51 -12.32
CA GLY A 91 5.74 -12.26 -13.77
C GLY A 91 5.91 -10.80 -14.16
N ALA A 92 5.81 -9.87 -13.20
CA ALA A 92 5.91 -8.44 -13.48
C ALA A 92 7.33 -8.03 -13.89
N ALA A 93 7.43 -7.08 -14.83
CA ALA A 93 8.71 -6.46 -15.16
C ALA A 93 9.25 -5.61 -14.01
N ARG A 94 8.35 -4.92 -13.29
CA ARG A 94 8.60 -4.19 -12.06
C ARG A 94 7.41 -4.40 -11.13
N SER A 95 7.65 -4.69 -9.87
CA SER A 95 6.58 -4.98 -8.92
C SER A 95 6.79 -4.29 -7.59
N ARG A 96 5.69 -4.07 -6.88
CA ARG A 96 5.66 -3.54 -5.51
C ARG A 96 4.72 -4.36 -4.66
N ILE A 97 5.15 -4.71 -3.45
CA ILE A 97 4.25 -5.25 -2.42
C ILE A 97 3.79 -4.11 -1.55
N HIS A 98 2.49 -3.89 -1.48
CA HIS A 98 1.87 -2.92 -0.58
C HIS A 98 1.29 -3.65 0.63
N THR A 99 1.86 -3.43 1.81
CA THR A 99 1.34 -4.01 3.05
C THR A 99 0.81 -2.95 3.99
N PHE A 100 -0.22 -3.29 4.77
CA PHE A 100 -0.87 -2.35 5.67
C PHE A 100 -1.31 -3.00 6.97
N ILE A 101 -1.37 -2.19 8.01
CA ILE A 101 -2.02 -2.51 9.29
C ILE A 101 -2.60 -1.23 9.90
N ALA A 102 -3.75 -1.32 10.58
CA ALA A 102 -4.37 -0.16 11.19
C ALA A 102 -3.58 0.33 12.41
N THR A 103 -3.42 1.65 12.51
CA THR A 103 -2.63 2.31 13.57
C THR A 103 -3.46 3.26 14.46
N SER A 104 -4.72 3.54 14.11
CA SER A 104 -5.59 4.32 14.99
C SER A 104 -6.03 3.53 16.21
N ALA A 105 -6.17 4.18 17.35
CA ALA A 105 -6.59 3.56 18.61
C ALA A 105 -7.91 2.79 18.45
N LEU A 106 -8.87 3.37 17.74
CA LEU A 106 -10.17 2.73 17.48
C LEU A 106 -10.01 1.41 16.72
N HIS A 107 -9.24 1.39 15.65
CA HIS A 107 -9.06 0.18 14.84
C HIS A 107 -8.18 -0.86 15.55
N MET A 108 -7.17 -0.45 16.28
CA MET A 108 -6.37 -1.39 17.09
C MET A 108 -7.25 -2.10 18.12
N GLU A 109 -8.10 -1.34 18.84
CA GLU A 109 -8.96 -1.92 19.89
C GLU A 109 -10.12 -2.76 19.29
N LYS A 110 -10.89 -2.20 18.35
CA LYS A 110 -12.17 -2.80 17.92
C LYS A 110 -12.03 -3.78 16.76
N LYS A 111 -11.13 -3.49 15.80
CA LYS A 111 -10.93 -4.28 14.57
C LYS A 111 -9.86 -5.34 14.78
N LEU A 112 -8.66 -4.94 15.20
CA LEU A 112 -7.51 -5.85 15.35
C LEU A 112 -7.53 -6.60 16.68
N ARG A 113 -8.06 -5.99 17.74
CA ARG A 113 -8.01 -6.46 19.13
C ARG A 113 -6.56 -6.70 19.58
N MET A 114 -5.70 -5.75 19.23
CA MET A 114 -4.28 -5.77 19.50
C MET A 114 -3.87 -4.52 20.28
N THR A 115 -2.87 -4.66 21.11
CA THR A 115 -2.22 -3.52 21.74
C THR A 115 -1.38 -2.73 20.73
N PRO A 116 -1.10 -1.42 20.97
CA PRO A 116 -0.22 -0.65 20.11
C PRO A 116 1.15 -1.30 19.87
N GLU A 117 1.71 -1.93 20.91
CA GLU A 117 3.01 -2.62 20.80
C GLU A 117 2.95 -3.88 19.92
N GLN A 118 1.86 -4.62 19.99
CA GLN A 118 1.65 -5.77 19.11
C GLN A 118 1.52 -5.32 17.64
N VAL A 119 0.78 -4.23 17.37
CA VAL A 119 0.65 -3.66 16.02
C VAL A 119 2.01 -3.15 15.52
N PHE A 120 2.77 -2.46 16.38
CA PHE A 120 4.11 -1.98 16.07
C PHE A 120 5.05 -3.12 15.64
N GLU A 121 5.12 -4.19 16.42
CA GLU A 121 5.98 -5.34 16.09
C GLU A 121 5.49 -6.06 14.83
N GLN A 122 4.18 -6.20 14.65
CA GLN A 122 3.63 -6.83 13.45
C GLN A 122 3.92 -6.02 12.19
N ALA A 123 3.82 -4.68 12.23
CA ALA A 123 4.17 -3.81 11.11
C ALA A 123 5.63 -4.02 10.67
N LYS A 124 6.56 -4.03 11.63
CA LYS A 124 7.99 -4.29 11.38
C LYS A 124 8.24 -5.65 10.73
N LEU A 125 7.67 -6.71 11.33
CA LEU A 125 7.84 -8.06 10.83
C LEU A 125 7.29 -8.21 9.41
N ALA A 126 6.11 -7.64 9.14
CA ALA A 126 5.49 -7.67 7.82
C ALA A 126 6.32 -6.97 6.74
N VAL A 127 6.83 -5.76 7.03
CA VAL A 127 7.69 -5.04 6.08
C VAL A 127 9.00 -5.79 5.86
N ARG A 128 9.65 -6.28 6.90
CA ARG A 128 10.86 -7.11 6.78
C ARG A 128 10.61 -8.36 5.94
N PHE A 129 9.48 -9.04 6.15
CA PHE A 129 9.11 -10.22 5.38
C PHE A 129 8.84 -9.88 3.91
N ALA A 130 8.09 -8.81 3.64
CA ALA A 130 7.83 -8.32 2.28
C ALA A 130 9.15 -7.96 1.57
N ARG A 131 10.08 -7.30 2.28
CA ARG A 131 11.39 -6.90 1.77
C ARG A 131 12.27 -8.08 1.36
N ASN A 132 12.12 -9.23 2.00
CA ASN A 132 12.81 -10.46 1.58
C ASN A 132 12.25 -11.04 0.27
N LEU A 133 11.07 -10.63 -0.16
CA LEU A 133 10.39 -11.13 -1.35
C LEU A 133 10.37 -10.12 -2.51
N ASN A 134 10.52 -8.82 -2.22
CA ASN A 134 10.47 -7.75 -3.21
C ASN A 134 11.31 -6.55 -2.76
N ASP A 135 12.05 -5.96 -3.71
CA ASP A 135 12.90 -4.80 -3.45
C ASP A 135 12.12 -3.48 -3.32
N ASP A 136 10.87 -3.42 -3.74
CA ASP A 136 9.99 -2.25 -3.62
C ASP A 136 8.81 -2.60 -2.72
N VAL A 137 8.79 -2.02 -1.51
CA VAL A 137 7.77 -2.28 -0.50
C VAL A 137 7.12 -0.98 -0.06
N GLU A 138 5.80 -0.89 -0.24
CA GLU A 138 4.99 0.19 0.28
C GLU A 138 4.32 -0.23 1.60
N PHE A 139 4.34 0.66 2.57
CA PHE A 139 3.64 0.48 3.84
C PHE A 139 2.60 1.56 4.06
N SER A 140 1.36 1.14 4.42
CA SER A 140 0.30 2.06 4.83
C SER A 140 -0.13 1.82 6.28
N PRO A 141 -0.04 2.83 7.14
CA PRO A 141 -0.76 2.85 8.42
C PRO A 141 -2.25 3.09 8.14
N GLU A 142 -3.07 2.05 8.09
CA GLU A 142 -4.52 2.23 7.87
C GLU A 142 -5.12 3.14 8.94
N ASP A 143 -5.98 4.07 8.53
CA ASP A 143 -6.53 5.12 9.38
C ASP A 143 -5.43 6.04 9.99
N GLY A 144 -4.41 6.29 9.17
CA GLY A 144 -3.20 6.99 9.59
C GLY A 144 -3.45 8.41 10.06
N TYR A 145 -4.34 9.15 9.38
CA TYR A 145 -4.66 10.52 9.77
C TYR A 145 -5.28 10.63 11.19
N ARG A 146 -6.03 9.62 11.64
CA ARG A 146 -6.60 9.59 12.99
C ARG A 146 -5.73 8.86 14.01
N SER A 147 -4.54 8.43 13.62
CA SER A 147 -3.59 7.81 14.54
C SER A 147 -2.95 8.86 15.45
N GLU A 148 -2.56 8.42 16.65
CA GLU A 148 -1.82 9.28 17.57
C GLU A 148 -0.45 9.65 16.94
N PRO A 149 -0.09 10.96 16.84
CA PRO A 149 1.08 11.39 16.06
C PRO A 149 2.42 10.81 16.51
N ASP A 150 2.68 10.72 17.81
CA ASP A 150 3.95 10.20 18.33
C ASP A 150 4.09 8.70 18.06
N TYR A 151 3.00 7.95 18.24
CA TYR A 151 2.95 6.54 17.92
C TYR A 151 3.11 6.30 16.42
N LEU A 152 2.44 7.09 15.58
CA LEU A 152 2.55 6.98 14.13
C LEU A 152 3.97 7.25 13.65
N CYS A 153 4.63 8.33 14.11
CA CYS A 153 6.03 8.61 13.78
C CYS A 153 6.95 7.44 14.15
N ARG A 154 6.75 6.85 15.34
CA ARG A 154 7.50 5.68 15.80
C ARG A 154 7.30 4.48 14.86
N VAL A 155 6.07 4.20 14.43
CA VAL A 155 5.77 3.10 13.48
C VAL A 155 6.44 3.36 12.14
N LEU A 156 6.28 4.57 11.57
CA LEU A 156 6.85 4.92 10.27
C LEU A 156 8.38 4.82 10.26
N GLU A 157 9.04 5.37 11.27
CA GLU A 157 10.50 5.24 11.42
C GLU A 157 10.93 3.76 11.45
N ALA A 158 10.20 2.93 12.19
CA ALA A 158 10.54 1.53 12.33
C ALA A 158 10.36 0.76 11.00
N VAL A 159 9.26 0.97 10.27
CA VAL A 159 9.04 0.27 8.99
C VAL A 159 9.99 0.74 7.90
N ILE A 160 10.40 2.01 7.89
CA ILE A 160 11.45 2.51 7.01
C ILE A 160 12.78 1.79 7.30
N LYS A 161 13.15 1.64 8.57
CA LYS A 161 14.35 0.87 8.98
C LYS A 161 14.27 -0.61 8.58
N GLU A 162 13.08 -1.19 8.51
CA GLU A 162 12.89 -2.58 8.06
C GLU A 162 12.87 -2.70 6.52
N GLY A 163 12.93 -1.58 5.80
CA GLY A 163 13.11 -1.55 4.35
C GLY A 163 11.88 -1.14 3.54
N ALA A 164 10.88 -0.50 4.13
CA ALA A 164 9.84 0.15 3.35
C ALA A 164 10.46 1.25 2.47
N THR A 165 10.18 1.20 1.18
CA THR A 165 10.67 2.16 0.17
C THR A 165 9.69 3.30 -0.08
N THR A 166 8.44 3.09 0.28
CA THR A 166 7.37 4.08 0.16
C THR A 166 6.48 4.03 1.39
N ILE A 167 6.14 5.19 1.92
CA ILE A 167 5.13 5.36 2.96
C ILE A 167 3.91 6.04 2.35
N ASN A 168 2.77 5.41 2.46
CA ASN A 168 1.49 5.96 2.04
C ASN A 168 0.61 6.17 3.29
N VAL A 169 0.33 7.41 3.63
CA VAL A 169 -0.47 7.75 4.82
C VAL A 169 -1.90 8.07 4.39
N PRO A 170 -2.86 7.16 4.57
CA PRO A 170 -4.23 7.39 4.09
C PRO A 170 -5.09 8.17 5.10
N ASP A 171 -5.98 8.98 4.58
CA ASP A 171 -7.19 9.41 5.27
C ASP A 171 -8.33 8.43 4.94
N THR A 172 -8.28 7.27 5.56
CA THR A 172 -9.13 6.11 5.25
C THR A 172 -10.62 6.38 5.34
N VAL A 173 -11.04 7.29 6.21
CA VAL A 173 -12.46 7.56 6.49
C VAL A 173 -12.94 8.92 5.96
N GLY A 174 -12.10 9.65 5.22
CA GLY A 174 -12.44 10.95 4.67
C GLY A 174 -12.72 12.01 5.74
N TYR A 175 -11.92 12.01 6.80
CA TYR A 175 -12.09 12.89 7.96
C TYR A 175 -11.26 14.18 7.85
N ALA A 176 -10.21 14.16 7.03
CA ALA A 176 -9.26 15.26 6.93
C ALA A 176 -9.83 16.45 6.14
N VAL A 177 -9.45 17.65 6.59
CA VAL A 177 -9.57 18.89 5.83
C VAL A 177 -8.24 19.12 5.12
N PRO A 178 -8.20 19.55 3.83
CA PRO A 178 -6.96 19.59 3.04
C PRO A 178 -5.81 20.35 3.71
N GLU A 179 -6.07 21.50 4.32
CA GLU A 179 -5.07 22.32 4.99
C GLU A 179 -4.45 21.57 6.19
N LEU A 180 -5.31 20.97 7.02
CA LEU A 180 -4.87 20.21 8.20
C LEU A 180 -4.13 18.92 7.81
N TYR A 181 -4.57 18.27 6.71
CA TYR A 181 -3.85 17.12 6.19
C TYR A 181 -2.46 17.48 5.67
N GLY A 182 -2.34 18.63 4.99
CA GLY A 182 -1.05 19.15 4.55
C GLY A 182 -0.10 19.45 5.71
N GLU A 183 -0.61 20.03 6.80
CA GLU A 183 0.16 20.25 8.03
C GLU A 183 0.58 18.92 8.68
N PHE A 184 -0.32 17.95 8.71
CA PHE A 184 -0.03 16.62 9.23
C PHE A 184 1.08 15.91 8.45
N ILE A 185 1.04 15.93 7.11
CA ILE A 185 2.12 15.37 6.27
C ILE A 185 3.44 16.12 6.49
N ARG A 186 3.41 17.44 6.63
CA ARG A 186 4.62 18.23 6.94
C ARG A 186 5.22 17.79 8.28
N MET A 187 4.41 17.67 9.32
CA MET A 187 4.82 17.19 10.64
C MET A 187 5.49 15.81 10.57
N LEU A 188 4.92 14.87 9.80
CA LEU A 188 5.50 13.54 9.62
C LEU A 188 6.87 13.62 8.94
N ARG A 189 7.00 14.41 7.86
CA ARG A 189 8.29 14.61 7.16
C ARG A 189 9.37 15.25 8.03
N GLU A 190 8.99 16.15 8.94
CA GLU A 190 9.93 16.79 9.86
C GLU A 190 10.37 15.86 11.00
N ARG A 191 9.51 14.92 11.41
CA ARG A 191 9.75 14.10 12.61
C ARG A 191 10.23 12.68 12.31
N VAL A 192 9.93 12.17 11.13
CA VAL A 192 10.30 10.77 10.75
C VAL A 192 11.56 10.80 9.90
N PRO A 193 12.68 10.25 10.39
CA PRO A 193 13.93 10.19 9.63
C PRO A 193 13.78 9.38 8.34
N ASN A 194 14.38 9.87 7.24
CA ASN A 194 14.38 9.23 5.91
C ASN A 194 12.97 9.07 5.32
N SER A 195 12.07 10.01 5.59
CA SER A 195 10.71 10.06 5.01
C SER A 195 10.58 11.02 3.82
N ASP A 196 11.68 11.58 3.34
CA ASP A 196 11.82 12.54 2.24
C ASP A 196 11.99 11.88 0.86
#